data_2a9c7603d48eaeadee813c40803f1034
#
_entry.id   2a9c7603d48eaeadee813c40803f1034
#
_cell.length_a   1.000
_cell.length_b   1.000
_cell.length_c   1.000
_cell.angle_alpha   90.00
_cell.angle_beta   90.00
_cell.angle_gamma   90.00
#
_symmetry.space_group_name_H-M   'P 1'
#
loop_
_entity.id
_entity.type
_entity.pdbx_description
1 polymer ?
#
loop_
_entity_poly.entity_id
_entity_poly.type
_entity_poly.pdbx_seq_one_letter_code
_entity_poly.pdbx_strand_id
1 'polypeptide(L)'
;GNYIYGIQSILKKYEIQPDSIKYIGDAPNWNEYNFGRNFWISEEGKYIFTGAKGVFKSSNDRVEDMIYLTSFNDESNANYFLWLDQSAQNNEIYAIVDFMPDNLNLYHPNITKIFAYNADSFAFKRFYELKKYRSTDYLGNPVNYEANPRFVFCNQAGDKLFVFTKAFESELNYPWALQESKIEKQLQ
;
A
#
# COMPACT_ATOMS: atom_id res chain seq x y z
N GLY A 1 7.82 11.66 -17.52
CA GLY A 1 6.78 12.69 -17.64
C GLY A 1 7.15 13.92 -16.84
N ASN A 2 6.62 15.06 -17.21
CA ASN A 2 6.91 16.35 -16.57
C ASN A 2 5.90 16.69 -15.45
N TYR A 3 5.19 15.69 -14.96
CA TYR A 3 4.16 15.90 -13.94
C TYR A 3 4.48 15.15 -12.66
N ILE A 4 4.06 15.75 -11.54
CA ILE A 4 4.03 15.12 -10.23
C ILE A 4 2.63 15.27 -9.64
N TYR A 5 2.26 14.30 -8.82
CA TYR A 5 1.05 14.37 -8.01
C TYR A 5 1.42 14.63 -6.56
N GLY A 6 0.50 15.23 -5.83
CA GLY A 6 0.61 15.48 -4.40
C GLY A 6 -0.74 15.25 -3.72
N ILE A 7 -0.71 14.87 -2.46
CA ILE A 7 -1.90 14.73 -1.63
C ILE A 7 -1.69 15.44 -0.30
N GLN A 8 -2.67 16.20 0.12
CA GLN A 8 -2.72 16.77 1.47
C GLN A 8 -4.08 16.45 2.10
N SER A 9 -5.14 16.88 1.54
CA SER A 9 -6.54 16.46 1.77
C SER A 9 -7.23 16.26 0.43
N ILE A 10 -6.60 16.71 -0.64
CA ILE A 10 -7.08 16.67 -2.02
C ILE A 10 -5.91 16.17 -2.87
N LEU A 11 -6.21 15.34 -3.86
CA LEU A 11 -5.24 14.94 -4.87
C LEU A 11 -5.01 16.10 -5.85
N LYS A 12 -3.74 16.48 -6.04
CA LYS A 12 -3.31 17.64 -6.84
C LYS A 12 -2.29 17.22 -7.88
N LYS A 13 -2.29 17.94 -8.99
CA LYS A 13 -1.29 17.78 -10.05
C LYS A 13 -0.45 19.03 -10.23
N TYR A 14 0.82 18.82 -10.48
CA TYR A 14 1.80 19.87 -10.76
C TYR A 14 2.62 19.51 -11.98
N GLU A 15 3.04 20.52 -12.72
CA GLU A 15 3.97 20.42 -13.84
C GLU A 15 5.38 20.81 -13.39
N ILE A 16 6.36 19.96 -13.70
CA ILE A 16 7.77 20.27 -13.47
C ILE A 16 8.26 21.11 -14.63
N GLN A 17 8.70 22.33 -14.35
CA GLN A 17 9.33 23.25 -15.27
C GLN A 17 10.83 23.38 -14.95
N PRO A 18 11.68 23.88 -15.84
CA PRO A 18 13.13 23.95 -15.60
C PRO A 18 13.52 24.59 -14.27
N ASP A 19 12.84 25.67 -13.88
CA ASP A 19 13.19 26.46 -12.68
C ASP A 19 12.04 26.54 -11.66
N SER A 20 10.93 25.81 -11.86
CA SER A 20 9.76 25.95 -11.01
C SER A 20 8.84 24.73 -11.07
N ILE A 21 7.88 24.69 -10.13
CA ILE A 21 6.79 23.74 -10.12
C ILE A 21 5.50 24.54 -10.27
N LYS A 22 4.74 24.25 -11.33
CA LYS A 22 3.49 24.92 -11.63
C LYS A 22 2.30 24.07 -11.20
N TYR A 23 1.42 24.63 -10.38
CA TYR A 23 0.15 23.97 -10.04
C TYR A 23 -0.76 23.90 -11.28
N ILE A 24 -1.32 22.73 -11.56
CA ILE A 24 -2.20 22.46 -12.69
C ILE A 24 -3.67 22.39 -12.25
N GLY A 25 -3.95 21.72 -11.15
CA GLY A 25 -5.32 21.59 -10.65
C GLY A 25 -5.51 20.51 -9.60
N ASP A 26 -6.71 20.49 -9.05
CA ASP A 26 -7.20 19.48 -8.12
C ASP A 26 -7.94 18.37 -8.89
N ALA A 27 -8.10 17.21 -8.25
CA ALA A 27 -8.96 16.14 -8.74
C ALA A 27 -10.39 16.66 -8.92
N PRO A 28 -11.08 16.30 -10.01
CA PRO A 28 -12.50 16.62 -10.18
C PRO A 28 -13.32 16.01 -9.04
N ASN A 29 -14.37 16.75 -8.59
CA ASN A 29 -15.28 16.30 -7.53
C ASN A 29 -14.57 15.86 -6.23
N TRP A 30 -13.45 16.52 -5.92
CA TRP A 30 -12.58 16.14 -4.79
C TRP A 30 -13.33 16.06 -3.44
N ASN A 31 -14.43 16.79 -3.27
CA ASN A 31 -15.27 16.79 -2.07
C ASN A 31 -16.15 15.53 -1.92
N GLU A 32 -16.22 14.70 -2.95
CA GLU A 32 -16.98 13.44 -2.94
C GLU A 32 -16.13 12.24 -2.51
N TYR A 33 -14.80 12.41 -2.47
CA TYR A 33 -13.86 11.31 -2.24
C TYR A 33 -12.98 11.53 -1.03
N ASN A 34 -12.78 10.45 -0.28
CA ASN A 34 -11.71 10.39 0.69
C ASN A 34 -10.45 9.88 -0.01
N PHE A 35 -9.37 10.66 0.02
CA PHE A 35 -8.09 10.25 -0.57
C PHE A 35 -7.17 9.55 0.43
N GLY A 36 -7.44 9.64 1.73
CA GLY A 36 -6.50 9.20 2.75
C GLY A 36 -5.27 10.11 2.81
N ARG A 37 -4.13 9.55 3.24
CA ARG A 37 -2.89 10.32 3.47
C ARG A 37 -1.78 10.01 2.49
N ASN A 38 -1.83 8.83 1.86
CA ASN A 38 -0.82 8.32 0.94
C ASN A 38 -1.43 8.09 -0.43
N PHE A 39 -0.58 8.09 -1.44
CA PHE A 39 -0.95 7.65 -2.77
C PHE A 39 0.24 6.97 -3.44
N TRP A 40 -0.05 6.15 -4.45
CA TRP A 40 0.92 5.46 -5.28
C TRP A 40 0.50 5.57 -6.73
N ILE A 41 1.49 5.57 -7.62
CA ILE A 41 1.26 5.52 -9.07
C ILE A 41 1.51 4.10 -9.53
N SER A 42 0.64 3.55 -10.37
CA SER A 42 0.87 2.23 -10.97
C SER A 42 2.18 2.23 -11.77
N GLU A 43 2.85 1.06 -11.87
CA GLU A 43 4.11 0.92 -12.63
C GLU A 43 4.01 1.47 -14.06
N GLU A 44 2.84 1.32 -14.68
CA GLU A 44 2.58 1.80 -16.03
C GLU A 44 2.20 3.29 -16.11
N GLY A 45 2.06 3.95 -14.96
CA GLY A 45 1.66 5.36 -14.87
C GLY A 45 0.19 5.63 -15.23
N LYS A 46 -0.66 4.61 -15.32
CA LYS A 46 -2.07 4.73 -15.74
C LYS A 46 -3.03 5.04 -14.60
N TYR A 47 -2.70 4.62 -13.38
CA TYR A 47 -3.57 4.72 -12.21
C TYR A 47 -2.87 5.43 -11.06
N ILE A 48 -3.68 6.11 -10.27
CA ILE A 48 -3.32 6.67 -8.97
C ILE A 48 -4.13 5.91 -7.93
N PHE A 49 -3.46 5.19 -7.06
CA PHE A 49 -4.05 4.50 -5.92
C PHE A 49 -3.96 5.38 -4.70
N THR A 50 -5.04 5.57 -3.98
CA THR A 50 -5.05 6.42 -2.79
C THR A 50 -5.09 5.61 -1.50
N GLY A 51 -4.63 6.20 -0.41
CA GLY A 51 -4.65 5.56 0.91
C GLY A 51 -6.04 5.12 1.34
N ALA A 52 -7.09 5.80 0.93
CA ALA A 52 -8.47 5.39 1.18
C ALA A 52 -9.02 4.40 0.14
N LYS A 53 -8.14 3.68 -0.55
CA LYS A 53 -8.47 2.58 -1.49
C LYS A 53 -9.15 3.03 -2.79
N GLY A 54 -9.20 4.33 -3.06
CA GLY A 54 -9.69 4.85 -4.34
C GLY A 54 -8.69 4.62 -5.47
N VAL A 55 -9.22 4.35 -6.66
CA VAL A 55 -8.46 4.23 -7.92
C VAL A 55 -8.87 5.35 -8.84
N PHE A 56 -7.89 6.16 -9.24
CA PHE A 56 -8.09 7.30 -10.13
C PHE A 56 -7.27 7.13 -11.40
N LYS A 57 -7.74 7.67 -12.50
CA LYS A 57 -6.99 7.69 -13.76
C LYS A 57 -5.82 8.66 -13.66
N SER A 58 -4.66 8.26 -14.15
CA SER A 58 -3.53 9.15 -14.40
C SER A 58 -3.43 9.40 -15.89
N SER A 59 -3.51 10.65 -16.33
CA SER A 59 -3.50 11.04 -17.74
C SER A 59 -2.77 12.36 -17.96
N ASN A 60 -2.22 12.53 -19.17
CA ASN A 60 -1.73 13.84 -19.62
C ASN A 60 -2.88 14.74 -20.13
N ASP A 61 -4.02 14.16 -20.47
CA ASP A 61 -5.22 14.91 -20.80
C ASP A 61 -5.92 15.34 -19.51
N ARG A 62 -6.03 16.65 -19.31
CA ARG A 62 -6.61 17.23 -18.11
C ARG A 62 -8.08 16.80 -17.88
N VAL A 63 -8.82 16.58 -18.95
CA VAL A 63 -10.23 16.17 -18.87
C VAL A 63 -10.38 14.76 -18.34
N GLU A 64 -9.38 13.93 -18.58
CA GLU A 64 -9.38 12.51 -18.17
C GLU A 64 -8.53 12.24 -16.93
N ASP A 65 -7.78 13.24 -16.45
CA ASP A 65 -6.83 13.06 -15.36
C ASP A 65 -7.51 13.17 -13.98
N MET A 66 -7.04 12.37 -13.06
CA MET A 66 -7.53 12.28 -11.68
C MET A 66 -9.05 11.98 -11.56
N ILE A 67 -9.65 11.40 -12.63
CA ILE A 67 -11.02 10.95 -12.59
C ILE A 67 -11.10 9.66 -11.76
N TYR A 68 -12.04 9.62 -10.82
CA TYR A 68 -12.33 8.40 -10.06
C TYR A 68 -12.86 7.30 -10.99
N LEU A 69 -12.28 6.13 -10.87
CA LEU A 69 -12.67 4.95 -11.65
C LEU A 69 -13.44 3.94 -10.79
N THR A 70 -12.88 3.61 -9.66
CA THR A 70 -13.41 2.59 -8.75
C THR A 70 -12.66 2.64 -7.41
N SER A 71 -12.94 1.67 -6.54
CA SER A 71 -12.15 1.40 -5.33
C SER A 71 -11.75 -0.07 -5.29
N PHE A 72 -10.70 -0.35 -4.52
CA PHE A 72 -10.34 -1.73 -4.21
C PHE A 72 -11.49 -2.38 -3.43
N ASN A 73 -11.91 -3.53 -3.93
CA ASN A 73 -12.97 -4.31 -3.30
C ASN A 73 -12.34 -5.45 -2.52
N ASP A 74 -12.52 -5.45 -1.22
CA ASP A 74 -12.17 -6.55 -0.34
C ASP A 74 -13.26 -6.76 0.73
N GLU A 75 -13.37 -7.99 1.16
CA GLU A 75 -14.27 -8.39 2.24
C GLU A 75 -13.70 -8.07 3.63
N SER A 76 -12.51 -7.46 3.68
CA SER A 76 -11.73 -7.30 4.91
C SER A 76 -12.26 -6.21 5.82
N ASN A 77 -13.19 -5.35 5.38
CA ASN A 77 -13.58 -4.09 6.05
C ASN A 77 -12.39 -3.18 6.37
N ALA A 78 -11.25 -3.38 5.72
CA ALA A 78 -10.11 -2.50 5.84
C ALA A 78 -10.42 -1.13 5.22
N ASN A 79 -10.10 -0.07 5.94
CA ASN A 79 -10.48 1.28 5.52
C ASN A 79 -9.37 1.97 4.73
N TYR A 80 -8.10 1.60 5.00
CA TYR A 80 -6.95 2.32 4.45
C TYR A 80 -5.81 1.39 4.03
N PHE A 81 -5.07 1.83 3.00
CA PHE A 81 -3.75 1.32 2.70
C PHE A 81 -2.69 2.11 3.48
N LEU A 82 -1.82 1.40 4.18
CA LEU A 82 -0.63 1.97 4.82
C LEU A 82 0.54 1.98 3.86
N TRP A 83 0.66 0.94 3.05
CA TRP A 83 1.67 0.79 2.01
C TRP A 83 1.15 -0.08 0.88
N LEU A 84 1.67 0.17 -0.32
CA LEU A 84 1.29 -0.55 -1.53
C LEU A 84 2.51 -0.66 -2.46
N ASP A 85 2.64 -1.82 -3.10
CA ASP A 85 3.55 -2.06 -4.21
C ASP A 85 2.87 -2.89 -5.30
N GLN A 86 3.34 -2.81 -6.53
CA GLN A 86 2.74 -3.50 -7.67
C GLN A 86 3.77 -4.38 -8.37
N SER A 87 3.29 -5.47 -8.94
CA SER A 87 4.02 -6.30 -9.89
C SER A 87 3.22 -6.42 -11.19
N ALA A 88 3.66 -5.72 -12.23
CA ALA A 88 3.09 -5.87 -13.55
C ALA A 88 3.24 -7.31 -14.08
N GLN A 89 4.36 -7.98 -13.74
CA GLN A 89 4.61 -9.37 -14.16
C GLN A 89 3.58 -10.36 -13.63
N ASN A 90 3.04 -10.13 -12.42
CA ASN A 90 2.03 -11.01 -11.81
C ASN A 90 0.62 -10.49 -12.03
N ASN A 91 0.49 -9.29 -12.55
CA ASN A 91 -0.77 -8.56 -12.56
C ASN A 91 -1.40 -8.48 -11.16
N GLU A 92 -0.57 -8.14 -10.16
CA GLU A 92 -0.97 -8.07 -8.75
C GLU A 92 -0.48 -6.80 -8.07
N ILE A 93 -1.29 -6.34 -7.13
CA ILE A 93 -0.98 -5.26 -6.21
C ILE A 93 -0.92 -5.85 -4.81
N TYR A 94 0.16 -5.55 -4.08
CA TYR A 94 0.39 -6.01 -2.72
C TYR A 94 0.23 -4.84 -1.76
N ALA A 95 -0.60 -5.00 -0.74
CA ALA A 95 -0.92 -3.91 0.17
C ALA A 95 -0.85 -4.33 1.64
N ILE A 96 -0.40 -3.39 2.45
CA ILE A 96 -0.57 -3.41 3.90
C ILE A 96 -1.83 -2.60 4.18
N VAL A 97 -2.82 -3.22 4.83
CA VAL A 97 -4.12 -2.60 5.09
C VAL A 97 -4.32 -2.29 6.57
N ASP A 98 -5.05 -1.22 6.85
CA ASP A 98 -5.46 -0.85 8.20
C ASP A 98 -6.98 -0.99 8.35
N PHE A 99 -7.41 -1.57 9.48
CA PHE A 99 -8.81 -1.86 9.77
C PHE A 99 -9.52 -0.77 10.59
N MET A 100 -8.77 0.23 11.06
CA MET A 100 -9.37 1.26 11.91
C MET A 100 -9.28 2.66 11.29
N PRO A 101 -10.40 3.40 11.24
CA PRO A 101 -10.40 4.81 10.95
C PRO A 101 -9.93 5.60 12.18
N ASP A 102 -9.13 6.62 11.97
CA ASP A 102 -9.04 7.83 12.78
C ASP A 102 -8.22 7.90 14.07
N ASN A 103 -7.69 6.85 14.64
CA ASN A 103 -6.81 6.97 15.79
C ASN A 103 -5.34 6.87 15.39
N LEU A 104 -4.77 8.02 15.11
CA LEU A 104 -3.43 8.31 14.58
C LEU A 104 -2.25 7.74 15.37
N ASN A 105 -2.48 7.15 16.52
CA ASN A 105 -1.44 6.73 17.45
C ASN A 105 -1.59 5.29 17.95
N LEU A 106 -2.60 4.56 17.52
CA LEU A 106 -2.76 3.19 17.96
C LEU A 106 -2.15 2.25 16.93
N TYR A 107 -1.09 1.61 17.32
CA TYR A 107 -0.53 0.43 16.71
C TYR A 107 -1.61 -0.66 16.70
N HIS A 108 -2.05 -1.06 15.50
CA HIS A 108 -3.01 -2.16 15.39
C HIS A 108 -2.27 -3.49 15.45
N PRO A 109 -2.43 -4.26 16.54
CA PRO A 109 -1.72 -5.53 16.74
C PRO A 109 -2.10 -6.62 15.73
N ASN A 110 -3.12 -6.36 14.91
CA ASN A 110 -3.75 -7.39 14.08
C ASN A 110 -3.36 -7.32 12.60
N ILE A 111 -2.49 -6.40 12.19
CA ILE A 111 -1.97 -6.38 10.82
C ILE A 111 -0.78 -7.34 10.76
N THR A 112 -1.04 -8.59 10.38
CA THR A 112 -0.02 -9.65 10.29
C THR A 112 0.05 -10.26 8.89
N LYS A 113 -0.57 -9.58 7.91
CA LYS A 113 -0.76 -10.11 6.55
C LYS A 113 -0.46 -9.04 5.51
N ILE A 114 -0.05 -9.50 4.34
CA ILE A 114 0.00 -8.70 3.12
C ILE A 114 -1.18 -9.14 2.25
N PHE A 115 -1.98 -8.19 1.81
CA PHE A 115 -3.11 -8.44 0.92
C PHE A 115 -2.68 -8.33 -0.53
N ALA A 116 -3.12 -9.25 -1.36
CA ALA A 116 -2.90 -9.24 -2.79
C ALA A 116 -4.21 -9.02 -3.53
N TYR A 117 -4.19 -8.09 -4.49
CA TYR A 117 -5.31 -7.76 -5.35
C TYR A 117 -4.92 -7.99 -6.82
N ASN A 118 -5.89 -8.25 -7.66
CA ASN A 118 -5.70 -8.24 -9.10
C ASN A 118 -5.50 -6.80 -9.59
N ALA A 119 -4.50 -6.55 -10.44
CA ALA A 119 -4.16 -5.18 -10.88
C ALA A 119 -5.12 -4.62 -11.94
N ASP A 120 -5.92 -5.46 -12.62
CA ASP A 120 -6.90 -4.99 -13.61
C ASP A 120 -8.27 -4.72 -12.99
N SER A 121 -8.73 -5.65 -12.14
CA SER A 121 -10.07 -5.58 -11.55
C SER A 121 -10.09 -4.96 -10.15
N PHE A 122 -8.93 -4.78 -9.52
CA PHE A 122 -8.75 -4.31 -8.15
C PHE A 122 -9.49 -5.16 -7.10
N ALA A 123 -9.85 -6.38 -7.49
CA ALA A 123 -10.51 -7.34 -6.61
C ALA A 123 -9.48 -8.06 -5.73
N PHE A 124 -9.86 -8.33 -4.50
CA PHE A 124 -9.06 -9.15 -3.59
C PHE A 124 -8.84 -10.56 -4.17
N LYS A 125 -7.60 -11.06 -4.04
CA LYS A 125 -7.22 -12.42 -4.47
C LYS A 125 -6.89 -13.32 -3.30
N ARG A 126 -5.97 -12.90 -2.43
CA ARG A 126 -5.44 -13.67 -1.31
C ARG A 126 -4.65 -12.80 -0.35
N PHE A 127 -4.21 -13.40 0.73
CA PHE A 127 -3.24 -12.77 1.63
C PHE A 127 -2.03 -13.69 1.86
N TYR A 128 -0.92 -13.08 2.24
CA TYR A 128 0.31 -13.74 2.70
C TYR A 128 0.46 -13.49 4.19
N GLU A 129 0.53 -14.58 4.98
CA GLU A 129 0.77 -14.47 6.41
C GLU A 129 2.25 -14.25 6.70
N LEU A 130 2.54 -13.38 7.65
CA LEU A 130 3.88 -13.09 8.09
C LEU A 130 4.32 -14.06 9.18
N LYS A 131 5.61 -14.40 9.18
CA LYS A 131 6.19 -15.25 10.22
C LYS A 131 6.33 -14.45 11.52
N LYS A 132 5.95 -15.08 12.64
CA LYS A 132 6.16 -14.49 13.96
C LYS A 132 7.64 -14.42 14.32
N TYR A 133 8.00 -13.43 15.11
CA TYR A 133 9.31 -13.35 15.72
C TYR A 133 9.40 -14.35 16.86
N ARG A 134 10.46 -15.14 16.89
CA ARG A 134 10.78 -16.04 18.00
C ARG A 134 11.82 -15.40 18.88
N SER A 135 11.58 -15.39 20.17
CA SER A 135 12.49 -14.86 21.19
C SER A 135 12.32 -15.62 22.49
N THR A 136 12.99 -15.17 23.53
CA THR A 136 12.82 -15.63 24.90
C THR A 136 12.49 -14.43 25.80
N ASP A 137 11.65 -14.64 26.79
CA ASP A 137 11.41 -13.65 27.84
C ASP A 137 12.62 -13.54 28.79
N TYR A 138 12.52 -12.66 29.79
CA TYR A 138 13.57 -12.47 30.80
C TYR A 138 13.80 -13.68 31.69
N LEU A 139 12.88 -14.67 31.71
CA LEU A 139 13.00 -15.94 32.42
C LEU A 139 13.56 -17.06 31.52
N GLY A 140 13.81 -16.79 30.25
CA GLY A 140 14.30 -17.76 29.28
C GLY A 140 13.21 -18.61 28.61
N ASN A 141 11.91 -18.31 28.81
CA ASN A 141 10.83 -19.04 28.16
C ASN A 141 10.66 -18.59 26.71
N PRO A 142 10.32 -19.49 25.77
CA PRO A 142 10.03 -19.13 24.38
C PRO A 142 8.83 -18.19 24.27
N VAL A 143 8.99 -17.08 23.58
CA VAL A 143 7.92 -16.10 23.27
C VAL A 143 7.84 -15.87 21.76
N ASN A 144 6.62 -15.75 21.24
CA ASN A 144 6.38 -15.39 19.86
C ASN A 144 5.70 -14.02 19.80
N TYR A 145 6.32 -13.09 19.08
CA TYR A 145 5.74 -11.77 18.81
C TYR A 145 5.17 -11.72 17.40
N GLU A 146 4.04 -11.04 17.22
CA GLU A 146 3.47 -10.81 15.90
C GLU A 146 4.37 -9.90 15.09
N ALA A 147 4.47 -10.17 13.79
CA ALA A 147 5.20 -9.35 12.85
C ALA A 147 4.25 -8.30 12.24
N ASN A 148 4.49 -7.03 12.57
CA ASN A 148 3.72 -5.92 12.06
C ASN A 148 4.42 -5.37 10.79
N PRO A 149 3.84 -5.48 9.58
CA PRO A 149 4.43 -5.00 8.35
C PRO A 149 4.45 -3.48 8.30
N ARG A 150 5.52 -2.92 7.72
CA ARG A 150 5.69 -1.48 7.51
C ARG A 150 5.82 -1.11 6.05
N PHE A 151 6.54 -1.94 5.30
CA PHE A 151 6.74 -1.78 3.88
C PHE A 151 6.70 -3.16 3.23
N VAL A 152 6.13 -3.23 2.03
CA VAL A 152 6.15 -4.41 1.18
C VAL A 152 6.70 -4.02 -0.18
N PHE A 153 7.54 -4.87 -0.75
CA PHE A 153 8.12 -4.70 -2.08
C PHE A 153 8.10 -6.03 -2.82
N CYS A 154 7.72 -5.99 -4.09
CA CYS A 154 7.86 -7.12 -5.00
C CYS A 154 9.19 -6.97 -5.75
N ASN A 155 9.90 -8.07 -6.00
CA ASN A 155 11.05 -7.99 -6.87
C ASN A 155 10.63 -7.91 -8.35
N GLN A 156 11.57 -7.45 -9.20
CA GLN A 156 11.32 -7.30 -10.62
C GLN A 156 10.90 -8.61 -11.33
N ALA A 157 11.36 -9.75 -10.85
CA ALA A 157 10.97 -11.05 -11.39
C ALA A 157 9.54 -11.48 -11.02
N GLY A 158 8.91 -10.80 -10.07
CA GLY A 158 7.57 -11.10 -9.60
C GLY A 158 7.46 -12.42 -8.84
N ASP A 159 8.56 -12.99 -8.34
CA ASP A 159 8.56 -14.28 -7.64
C ASP A 159 8.76 -14.18 -6.13
N LYS A 160 9.04 -12.97 -5.62
CA LYS A 160 9.32 -12.73 -4.21
C LYS A 160 8.69 -11.44 -3.71
N LEU A 161 8.15 -11.50 -2.48
CA LEU A 161 7.82 -10.35 -1.67
C LEU A 161 8.87 -10.16 -0.57
N PHE A 162 9.33 -8.94 -0.43
CA PHE A 162 10.16 -8.49 0.67
C PHE A 162 9.32 -7.61 1.59
N VAL A 163 9.20 -7.99 2.85
CA VAL A 163 8.38 -7.27 3.82
C VAL A 163 9.25 -6.82 4.99
N PHE A 164 9.38 -5.51 5.16
CA PHE A 164 9.95 -4.96 6.36
C PHE A 164 8.91 -5.01 7.47
N THR A 165 9.25 -5.70 8.54
CA THR A 165 8.37 -5.90 9.68
C THR A 165 8.99 -5.38 10.97
N LYS A 166 8.15 -5.02 11.92
CA LYS A 166 8.52 -4.70 13.29
C LYS A 166 7.79 -5.65 14.22
N ALA A 167 8.49 -6.21 15.23
CA ALA A 167 7.83 -7.00 16.27
C ALA A 167 6.87 -6.10 17.05
N PHE A 168 5.64 -6.58 17.25
CA PHE A 168 4.64 -5.87 18.01
C PHE A 168 4.91 -6.03 19.52
N GLU A 169 4.80 -4.92 20.27
CA GLU A 169 4.97 -4.88 21.73
C GLU A 169 6.22 -5.61 22.26
N SER A 170 7.28 -5.65 21.45
CA SER A 170 8.49 -6.35 21.85
C SER A 170 9.38 -5.50 22.73
N GLU A 171 9.89 -6.08 23.79
CA GLU A 171 11.02 -5.57 24.60
C GLU A 171 12.37 -5.81 23.90
N LEU A 172 12.34 -6.29 22.64
CA LEU A 172 13.52 -6.58 21.85
C LEU A 172 14.26 -5.30 21.51
N ASN A 173 15.57 -5.28 21.70
CA ASN A 173 16.42 -4.13 21.38
C ASN A 173 16.46 -3.78 19.89
N TYR A 174 16.21 -4.76 19.00
CA TYR A 174 16.17 -4.59 17.55
C TYR A 174 14.95 -5.31 16.96
N PRO A 175 13.75 -4.69 17.06
CA PRO A 175 12.50 -5.37 16.69
C PRO A 175 12.23 -5.39 15.18
N TRP A 176 13.17 -5.00 14.34
CA TRP A 176 13.00 -4.95 12.89
C TRP A 176 13.56 -6.20 12.22
N ALA A 177 12.86 -6.68 11.19
CA ALA A 177 13.35 -7.72 10.31
C ALA A 177 12.87 -7.52 8.87
N LEU A 178 13.61 -8.12 7.94
CA LEU A 178 13.19 -8.31 6.56
C LEU A 178 12.71 -9.76 6.41
N GLN A 179 11.46 -9.93 6.04
CA GLN A 179 10.90 -11.23 5.69
C GLN A 179 10.84 -11.39 4.17
N GLU A 180 11.24 -12.54 3.67
CA GLU A 180 11.07 -12.94 2.27
C GLU A 180 9.97 -13.99 2.20
N SER A 181 9.02 -13.79 1.31
CA SER A 181 7.96 -14.73 0.96
C SER A 181 8.01 -15.01 -0.54
N LYS A 182 7.94 -16.30 -0.92
CA LYS A 182 7.79 -16.67 -2.32
C LYS A 182 6.36 -16.39 -2.79
N ILE A 183 6.24 -15.87 -4.00
CA ILE A 183 4.97 -15.72 -4.68
C ILE A 183 4.73 -16.99 -5.48
N GLU A 184 3.74 -17.80 -5.05
CA GLU A 184 3.34 -18.97 -5.80
C GLU A 184 2.58 -18.52 -7.05
N LYS A 185 3.14 -18.80 -8.23
CA LYS A 185 2.40 -18.60 -9.48
C LYS A 185 1.28 -19.65 -9.51
N GLN A 186 0.05 -19.16 -9.54
CA GLN A 186 -1.07 -20.06 -9.86
C GLN A 186 -0.86 -20.55 -11.28
N LEU A 187 -0.71 -21.87 -11.46
CA LEU A 187 -0.81 -22.51 -12.77
C LEU A 187 -2.20 -22.16 -13.33
N GLN A 188 -2.21 -21.41 -14.42
CA GLN A 188 -3.40 -21.09 -15.19
C GLN A 188 -3.90 -22.34 -15.91
#